data_7171ab2b552ea1f84edc8159c9d5852e
#
_entry.id   7171ab2b552ea1f84edc8159c9d5852e
#
_cell.length_a   1.000
_cell.length_b   1.000
_cell.length_c   1.000
_cell.angle_alpha   90.00
_cell.angle_beta   90.00
_cell.angle_gamma   90.00
#
_symmetry.space_group_name_H-M   'P 1'
#
loop_
_entity.id
_entity.type
_entity.pdbx_description
1 polymer ?
#
loop_
_entity_poly.entity_id
_entity_poly.type
_entity_poly.pdbx_seq_one_letter_code
_entity_poly.pdbx_strand_id
1 'polypeptide(L)'
;MDELDLRSLKCPLPALLAQKALAKAAPGAVLTVLADDPLATVDIPHMCHTHGHAVEAVSAACGHHIFRIKRGPQSAGDALPARDG
;
A
#
# COMPACT_ATOMS: atom_id res chain seq x y z
N MET A 1 -11.68 9.78 0.42
CA MET A 1 -10.29 9.52 0.08
C MET A 1 -9.48 9.41 1.34
N ASP A 2 -8.73 8.37 1.49
CA ASP A 2 -8.03 8.10 2.72
C ASP A 2 -6.55 8.36 2.59
N GLU A 3 -5.99 8.89 3.65
CA GLU A 3 -4.56 9.14 3.70
C GLU A 3 -3.99 8.39 4.88
N LEU A 4 -2.91 7.67 4.65
CA LEU A 4 -2.26 6.90 5.69
C LEU A 4 -0.84 7.42 5.86
N ASP A 5 -0.55 7.95 7.03
CA ASP A 5 0.75 8.54 7.30
C ASP A 5 1.61 7.51 8.00
N LEU A 6 2.57 6.97 7.26
CA LEU A 6 3.48 5.96 7.77
C LEU A 6 4.90 6.49 7.89
N ARG A 7 5.06 7.80 7.94
CA ARG A 7 6.38 8.39 8.15
C ARG A 7 6.90 7.98 9.51
N SER A 8 8.19 7.86 9.64
CA SER A 8 8.90 7.39 10.83
C SER A 8 8.90 5.89 11.01
N LEU A 9 8.19 5.16 10.19
CA LEU A 9 8.16 3.70 10.29
C LEU A 9 9.18 3.10 9.34
N LYS A 10 9.75 1.98 9.75
CA LYS A 10 10.77 1.29 8.98
C LYS A 10 10.22 0.04 8.32
N CYS A 11 10.85 -0.34 7.22
CA CYS A 11 10.55 -1.61 6.57
C CYS A 11 10.59 -2.74 7.60
N PRO A 12 9.60 -3.67 7.58
CA PRO A 12 8.55 -3.81 6.58
C PRO A 12 7.22 -3.17 6.99
N LEU A 13 7.22 -2.34 8.02
CA LEU A 13 5.97 -1.81 8.56
C LEU A 13 5.15 -0.98 7.57
N PRO A 14 5.76 -0.10 6.76
CA PRO A 14 4.93 0.67 5.83
C PRO A 14 4.12 -0.21 4.90
N ALA A 15 4.74 -1.24 4.34
CA ALA A 15 4.02 -2.11 3.42
C ALA A 15 2.93 -2.92 4.14
N LEU A 16 3.23 -3.39 5.35
CA LEU A 16 2.26 -4.16 6.11
C LEU A 16 1.05 -3.33 6.49
N LEU A 17 1.26 -2.11 6.94
CA LEU A 17 0.16 -1.26 7.35
C LEU A 17 -0.63 -0.77 6.15
N ALA A 18 0.03 -0.50 5.03
CA ALA A 18 -0.66 -0.14 3.80
C ALA A 18 -1.54 -1.30 3.34
N GLN A 19 -1.03 -2.51 3.42
CA GLN A 19 -1.80 -3.69 3.05
C GLN A 19 -3.06 -3.82 3.91
N LYS A 20 -2.92 -3.63 5.21
CA LYS A 20 -4.07 -3.72 6.11
C LYS A 20 -5.11 -2.65 5.78
N ALA A 21 -4.66 -1.44 5.50
CA ALA A 21 -5.58 -0.37 5.16
C ALA A 21 -6.31 -0.65 3.86
N LEU A 22 -5.58 -1.17 2.87
CA LEU A 22 -6.19 -1.51 1.59
C LEU A 22 -7.20 -2.65 1.73
N ALA A 23 -6.90 -3.60 2.62
CA ALA A 23 -7.82 -4.71 2.84
C ALA A 23 -9.15 -4.24 3.41
N LYS A 24 -9.15 -3.13 4.13
CA LYS A 24 -10.38 -2.58 4.70
C LYS A 24 -11.09 -1.62 3.75
N ALA A 25 -10.43 -1.21 2.70
CA ALA A 25 -11.02 -0.26 1.76
C ALA A 25 -11.94 -0.97 0.79
N ALA A 26 -12.85 -0.22 0.19
CA ALA A 26 -13.72 -0.79 -0.83
C ALA A 26 -12.94 -0.99 -2.13
N PRO A 27 -13.32 -1.97 -2.94
CA PRO A 27 -12.66 -2.16 -4.23
C PRO A 27 -12.75 -0.87 -5.06
N GLY A 28 -11.64 -0.51 -5.66
CA GLY A 28 -11.57 0.72 -6.44
C GLY A 28 -11.27 1.97 -5.65
N ALA A 29 -11.23 1.88 -4.34
CA ALA A 29 -10.89 3.03 -3.51
C ALA A 29 -9.43 3.41 -3.69
N VAL A 30 -9.13 4.68 -3.54
CA VAL A 30 -7.77 5.17 -3.65
C VAL A 30 -7.25 5.53 -2.26
N LEU A 31 -6.10 5.00 -1.93
CA LEU A 31 -5.42 5.28 -0.67
C LEU A 31 -4.15 6.06 -0.95
N THR A 32 -3.95 7.13 -0.23
CA THR A 32 -2.71 7.89 -0.30
C THR A 32 -1.85 7.50 0.89
N VAL A 33 -0.62 7.04 0.63
CA VAL A 33 0.29 6.57 1.66
C VAL A 33 1.53 7.45 1.68
N LEU A 34 1.88 7.92 2.86
CA LEU A 34 3.10 8.69 3.06
C LEU A 34 4.11 7.80 3.77
N ALA A 35 5.31 7.71 3.26
CA ALA A 35 6.36 6.90 3.88
C ALA A 35 7.72 7.54 3.66
N ASP A 36 8.57 7.49 4.66
CA ASP A 36 9.90 8.10 4.53
C ASP A 36 11.04 7.09 4.56
N ASP A 37 10.75 5.81 4.67
CA ASP A 37 11.78 4.79 4.58
C ASP A 37 12.12 4.57 3.11
N PRO A 38 13.40 4.65 2.72
CA PRO A 38 13.79 4.42 1.33
C PRO A 38 13.32 3.09 0.79
N LEU A 39 13.24 2.06 1.62
CA LEU A 39 12.80 0.75 1.16
C LEU A 39 11.32 0.70 0.84
N ALA A 40 10.55 1.68 1.29
CA ALA A 40 9.13 1.72 0.95
C ALA A 40 8.92 1.87 -0.55
N THR A 41 9.88 2.49 -1.24
CA THR A 41 9.77 2.64 -2.70
C THR A 41 9.86 1.31 -3.42
N VAL A 42 10.34 0.29 -2.76
CA VAL A 42 10.39 -1.07 -3.30
C VAL A 42 9.28 -1.92 -2.68
N ASP A 43 9.15 -1.85 -1.37
CA ASP A 43 8.23 -2.73 -0.65
C ASP A 43 6.78 -2.45 -0.94
N ILE A 44 6.39 -1.19 -1.02
CA ILE A 44 4.99 -0.85 -1.24
C ILE A 44 4.53 -1.25 -2.65
N PRO A 45 5.27 -0.92 -3.72
CA PRO A 45 4.87 -1.42 -5.04
C PRO A 45 4.86 -2.94 -5.13
N HIS A 46 5.81 -3.60 -4.47
CA HIS A 46 5.86 -5.06 -4.48
C HIS A 46 4.62 -5.65 -3.79
N MET A 47 4.27 -5.10 -2.64
CA MET A 47 3.09 -5.55 -1.90
C MET A 47 1.83 -5.34 -2.74
N CYS A 48 1.73 -4.19 -3.40
CA CYS A 48 0.57 -3.91 -4.24
C CYS A 48 0.46 -4.90 -5.38
N HIS A 49 1.57 -5.19 -6.02
CA HIS A 49 1.57 -6.15 -7.12
C HIS A 49 1.14 -7.53 -6.62
N THR A 50 1.68 -7.94 -5.48
CA THR A 50 1.37 -9.25 -4.92
C THR A 50 -0.10 -9.40 -4.59
N HIS A 51 -0.73 -8.32 -4.12
CA HIS A 51 -2.12 -8.38 -3.68
C HIS A 51 -3.11 -7.81 -4.69
N GLY A 52 -2.63 -7.51 -5.90
CA GLY A 52 -3.55 -7.08 -6.96
C GLY A 52 -4.00 -5.64 -6.90
N HIS A 53 -3.26 -4.79 -6.20
CA HIS A 53 -3.56 -3.36 -6.17
C HIS A 53 -2.72 -2.63 -7.20
N ALA A 54 -3.14 -1.44 -7.60
CA ALA A 54 -2.43 -0.65 -8.58
C ALA A 54 -1.80 0.58 -7.93
N VAL A 55 -0.51 0.77 -8.15
CA VAL A 55 0.17 1.99 -7.73
C VAL A 55 0.01 2.99 -8.87
N GLU A 56 -0.86 3.99 -8.67
CA GLU A 56 -1.18 4.94 -9.73
C GLU A 56 -0.16 6.04 -9.85
N ALA A 57 0.45 6.42 -8.76
CA ALA A 57 1.44 7.48 -8.80
C ALA A 57 2.36 7.37 -7.60
N VAL A 58 3.60 7.74 -7.80
CA VAL A 58 4.58 7.85 -6.72
C VAL A 58 5.24 9.21 -6.90
N SER A 59 5.22 10.02 -5.86
CA SER A 59 5.88 11.31 -5.91
C SER A 59 6.73 11.50 -4.67
N ALA A 60 7.66 12.42 -4.74
CA ALA A 60 8.52 12.73 -3.61
C ALA A 60 8.17 14.11 -3.08
N ALA A 61 8.20 14.25 -1.78
CA ALA A 61 8.02 15.52 -1.13
C ALA A 61 9.13 15.64 -0.09
N CYS A 62 9.14 16.73 0.66
CA CYS A 62 10.21 16.96 1.62
C CYS A 62 10.45 15.77 2.52
N GLY A 63 11.49 15.01 2.23
CA GLY A 63 11.92 13.93 3.10
C GLY A 63 11.06 12.69 3.10
N HIS A 64 10.07 12.58 2.22
CA HIS A 64 9.25 11.38 2.18
C HIS A 64 8.69 11.15 0.78
N HIS A 65 8.06 10.00 0.60
CA HIS A 65 7.41 9.64 -0.66
C HIS A 65 5.92 9.54 -0.45
N ILE A 66 5.18 9.84 -1.50
CA ILE A 66 3.72 9.78 -1.49
C ILE A 66 3.30 8.76 -2.54
N PHE A 67 2.57 7.73 -2.10
CA PHE A 67 2.09 6.68 -2.99
C PHE A 67 0.59 6.79 -3.11
N ARG A 68 0.11 6.77 -4.34
CA ARG A 68 -1.30 6.77 -4.60
C ARG A 68 -1.67 5.39 -5.09
N ILE A 69 -2.45 4.67 -4.31
CA ILE A 69 -2.70 3.26 -4.56
C ILE A 69 -4.19 3.05 -4.72
N LYS A 70 -4.57 2.43 -5.83
CA LYS A 70 -5.94 2.06 -6.07
C LYS A 70 -6.12 0.61 -5.65
N ARG A 71 -7.08 0.37 -4.76
CA ARG A 71 -7.35 -0.97 -4.31
C ARG A 71 -7.87 -1.82 -5.46
N GLY A 72 -7.33 -3.02 -5.58
CA GLY A 72 -7.74 -3.92 -6.63
C GLY A 72 -9.18 -4.38 -6.48
N PRO A 73 -9.73 -4.95 -7.52
CA PRO A 73 -11.13 -5.37 -7.51
C PRO A 73 -11.39 -6.61 -6.68
N GLN A 74 -10.36 -7.36 -6.35
CA GLN A 74 -10.56 -8.58 -5.59
C GLN A 74 -10.64 -8.30 -4.12
N SER A 75 -11.49 -9.04 -3.45
CA SER A 75 -11.57 -8.94 -2.02
C SER A 75 -10.31 -9.50 -1.41
N ALA A 76 -9.77 -8.82 -0.43
CA ALA A 76 -8.61 -9.30 0.26
C ALA A 76 -8.88 -10.62 0.97
N GLY A 77 -10.08 -10.81 1.40
CA GLY A 77 -10.43 -12.03 2.10
C GLY A 77 -10.45 -13.23 1.21
N ASP A 78 -10.51 -13.05 -0.05
CA ASP A 78 -10.51 -14.15 -0.95
C ASP A 78 -9.22 -14.80 -1.04
N ALA A 79 -8.44 -14.16 -0.82
CA ALA A 79 -7.20 -14.73 -1.04
C ALA A 79 -6.86 -15.87 -0.18
N LEU A 80 -7.60 -15.92 -0.33
CA LEU A 80 -7.14 -16.65 -0.08
C LEU A 80 -6.44 -17.18 0.04
N PRO A 81 -6.48 -17.40 0.06
CA PRO A 81 -5.92 -17.91 0.25
C PRO A 81 -5.05 -18.14 0.48
N ALA A 82 -5.23 -18.26 0.61
CA ALA A 82 -4.55 -18.46 0.83
C ALA A 82 -3.66 -18.94 0.85
N ARG A 83 -3.52 -19.29 0.53
CA ARG A 83 -2.67 -19.80 0.56
C ARG A 83 -1.63 -19.56 0.51
N ASP A 84 -1.52 -19.23 0.67
CA ASP A 84 -0.70 -18.92 0.63
C ASP A 84 -0.11 -18.65 0.82
N GLY A 85 -0.14 -18.76 0.84
CA GLY A 85 0.32 -18.65 1.08
C GLY A 85 0.75 -18.42 1.11
#